data_95b56917b79e3a88751df4f199d17177
#
_entry.id   95b56917b79e3a88751df4f199d17177
#
_cell.length_a   1.000
_cell.length_b   1.000
_cell.length_c   1.000
_cell.angle_alpha   90.00
_cell.angle_beta   90.00
_cell.angle_gamma   90.00
#
_symmetry.space_group_name_H-M   'P 1'
#
loop_
_entity.id
_entity.type
_entity.pdbx_description
1 polymer ?
#
loop_
_entity_poly.entity_id
_entity_poly.type
_entity_poly.pdbx_seq_one_letter_code
_entity_poly.pdbx_strand_id
1 'polypeptide(L)'
;MFGNRKISKRQTAIRLLAQELSDSTLLRQGSGEFDPAFVITKLGAKVNRVMVAGLLERIEQRDTTAGPMWSGRLRDTSGLFFFTIGSFQPEELQIVAEEISAMHETGEPLLLLVVGKSSLRTTEDGGIFTGIRPEEVIVIDMNTYKKLLLEASDATMRRIKYHNESMNVEPTEMSYTKSGIPDDLREGLLIAREHYGEVDSEIYALAVMRALDVAEGNEQKPQNNINIDSNMNTSLVEEVKENSEKDYSPEEISELIENLIEKMDQGEGVEYDMIMSSCEARG
;
A
#
# COMPACT_ATOMS: atom_id res chain seq x y z
N MET A 1 -25.54 -38.16 11.69
CA MET A 1 -25.96 -36.75 11.51
C MET A 1 -24.87 -36.06 10.72
N PHE A 2 -25.08 -35.84 9.43
CA PHE A 2 -24.15 -35.06 8.60
C PHE A 2 -24.44 -33.60 8.86
N GLY A 3 -23.55 -32.95 9.60
CA GLY A 3 -23.65 -31.50 9.83
C GLY A 3 -23.59 -30.77 8.51
N ASN A 4 -24.58 -29.92 8.24
CA ASN A 4 -24.63 -29.02 7.11
C ASN A 4 -23.42 -28.08 7.22
N ARG A 5 -22.31 -28.35 6.51
CA ARG A 5 -21.22 -27.40 6.34
C ARG A 5 -21.80 -26.22 5.58
N LYS A 6 -22.08 -25.12 6.28
CA LYS A 6 -22.34 -23.83 5.63
C LYS A 6 -21.10 -23.50 4.80
N ILE A 7 -21.23 -23.66 3.48
CA ILE A 7 -20.20 -23.23 2.53
C ILE A 7 -20.16 -21.70 2.67
N SER A 8 -19.10 -21.19 3.26
CA SER A 8 -18.88 -19.75 3.34
C SER A 8 -18.83 -19.19 1.91
N LYS A 9 -19.70 -18.22 1.62
CA LYS A 9 -19.74 -17.58 0.30
C LYS A 9 -18.41 -16.90 0.04
N ARG A 10 -17.76 -17.21 -1.10
CA ARG A 10 -16.51 -16.56 -1.51
C ARG A 10 -16.72 -15.05 -1.59
N GLN A 11 -15.87 -14.29 -0.88
CA GLN A 11 -15.95 -12.83 -0.87
C GLN A 11 -15.47 -12.25 -2.19
N THR A 12 -16.09 -11.17 -2.63
CA THR A 12 -15.66 -10.42 -3.82
C THR A 12 -14.30 -9.76 -3.54
N ALA A 13 -13.40 -9.80 -4.52
CA ALA A 13 -12.13 -9.10 -4.42
C ALA A 13 -12.34 -7.59 -4.58
N ILE A 14 -11.75 -6.82 -3.68
CA ILE A 14 -11.82 -5.35 -3.67
C ILE A 14 -10.57 -4.81 -4.38
N ARG A 15 -10.78 -3.80 -5.22
CA ARG A 15 -9.70 -3.05 -5.86
C ARG A 15 -9.24 -1.92 -4.95
N LEU A 16 -7.95 -1.88 -4.71
CA LEU A 16 -7.28 -0.93 -3.81
C LEU A 16 -6.01 -0.42 -4.44
N LEU A 17 -5.63 0.78 -4.08
CA LEU A 17 -4.25 1.29 -4.22
C LEU A 17 -3.44 0.88 -2.98
N ALA A 18 -2.12 0.76 -3.16
CA ALA A 18 -1.23 0.22 -2.12
C ALA A 18 -1.29 1.01 -0.82
N GLN A 19 -1.33 2.33 -0.89
CA GLN A 19 -1.39 3.19 0.29
C GLN A 19 -2.62 2.91 1.15
N GLU A 20 -3.80 2.71 0.54
CA GLU A 20 -5.02 2.44 1.30
C GLU A 20 -4.94 1.13 2.08
N LEU A 21 -4.31 0.08 1.51
CA LEU A 21 -4.13 -1.18 2.22
C LEU A 21 -3.05 -1.07 3.28
N SER A 22 -1.90 -0.46 2.98
CA SER A 22 -0.75 -0.36 3.88
C SER A 22 -1.05 0.46 5.14
N ASP A 23 -1.89 1.49 5.02
CA ASP A 23 -2.31 2.34 6.13
C ASP A 23 -3.31 1.67 7.09
N SER A 24 -3.76 0.45 6.76
CA SER A 24 -4.78 -0.25 7.55
C SER A 24 -4.14 -0.95 8.74
N THR A 25 -4.70 -0.71 9.94
CA THR A 25 -4.22 -1.28 11.21
C THR A 25 -5.25 -2.12 11.93
N LEU A 26 -6.47 -2.26 11.39
CA LEU A 26 -7.57 -2.97 12.04
C LEU A 26 -7.93 -4.25 11.31
N LEU A 27 -7.86 -5.37 12.03
CA LEU A 27 -8.41 -6.65 11.62
C LEU A 27 -9.69 -6.94 12.40
N ARG A 28 -10.80 -7.15 11.71
CA ARG A 28 -12.08 -7.53 12.30
C ARG A 28 -12.42 -8.97 11.96
N GLN A 29 -12.48 -9.82 12.96
CA GLN A 29 -12.96 -11.20 12.82
C GLN A 29 -14.49 -11.20 12.76
N GLY A 30 -15.09 -12.03 11.92
CA GLY A 30 -16.53 -12.27 11.93
C GLY A 30 -16.99 -12.94 13.25
N SER A 31 -18.30 -12.96 13.47
CA SER A 31 -18.90 -13.41 14.75
C SER A 31 -18.80 -14.91 14.98
N GLY A 32 -18.59 -15.71 13.94
CA GLY A 32 -18.50 -17.17 13.98
C GLY A 32 -17.07 -17.67 13.83
N GLU A 33 -16.80 -18.86 14.35
CA GLU A 33 -15.48 -19.51 14.28
C GLU A 33 -14.93 -19.65 12.83
N PHE A 34 -15.84 -19.74 11.85
CA PHE A 34 -15.50 -19.89 10.43
C PHE A 34 -15.83 -18.66 9.60
N ASP A 35 -16.20 -17.57 10.23
CA ASP A 35 -16.50 -16.33 9.52
C ASP A 35 -15.19 -15.70 8.99
N PRO A 36 -15.23 -15.06 7.82
CA PRO A 36 -14.05 -14.43 7.27
C PRO A 36 -13.59 -13.26 8.14
N ALA A 37 -12.27 -13.12 8.28
CA ALA A 37 -11.66 -11.91 8.82
C ALA A 37 -11.56 -10.85 7.72
N PHE A 38 -11.71 -9.58 8.11
CA PHE A 38 -11.63 -8.43 7.24
C PHE A 38 -10.60 -7.42 7.76
N VAL A 39 -9.69 -6.99 6.91
CA VAL A 39 -8.92 -5.77 7.16
C VAL A 39 -9.86 -4.60 6.88
N ILE A 40 -9.98 -3.69 7.82
CA ILE A 40 -10.79 -2.48 7.68
C ILE A 40 -9.86 -1.34 7.31
N THR A 41 -10.07 -0.73 6.13
CA THR A 41 -9.27 0.42 5.70
C THR A 41 -9.73 1.69 6.39
N LYS A 42 -8.88 2.72 6.39
CA LYS A 42 -9.24 4.04 6.93
C LYS A 42 -10.42 4.67 6.20
N LEU A 43 -10.61 4.34 4.91
CA LEU A 43 -11.76 4.78 4.11
C LEU A 43 -13.00 3.87 4.26
N GLY A 44 -12.98 2.92 5.18
CA GLY A 44 -14.12 2.07 5.51
C GLY A 44 -14.31 0.85 4.61
N ALA A 45 -13.35 0.46 3.77
CA ALA A 45 -13.47 -0.79 3.04
C ALA A 45 -13.30 -2.00 3.98
N LYS A 46 -14.18 -2.99 3.85
CA LYS A 46 -14.08 -4.31 4.50
C LYS A 46 -13.37 -5.28 3.55
N VAL A 47 -12.07 -5.45 3.74
CA VAL A 47 -11.21 -6.16 2.80
C VAL A 47 -10.92 -7.58 3.31
N ASN A 48 -11.48 -8.59 2.66
CA ASN A 48 -11.10 -10.00 2.84
C ASN A 48 -10.23 -10.48 1.67
N ARG A 49 -10.61 -10.12 0.45
CA ARG A 49 -9.88 -10.42 -0.79
C ARG A 49 -9.59 -9.14 -1.55
N VAL A 50 -8.42 -9.10 -2.17
CA VAL A 50 -7.95 -7.99 -2.99
C VAL A 50 -7.70 -8.43 -4.43
N MET A 51 -7.85 -7.51 -5.35
CA MET A 51 -7.33 -7.57 -6.71
C MET A 51 -6.47 -6.34 -6.90
N VAL A 52 -5.17 -6.54 -6.99
CA VAL A 52 -4.16 -5.47 -7.05
C VAL A 52 -3.18 -5.73 -8.17
N ALA A 53 -2.60 -4.68 -8.71
CA ALA A 53 -1.58 -4.78 -9.75
C ALA A 53 -0.44 -3.81 -9.47
N GLY A 54 0.75 -4.17 -9.93
CA GLY A 54 1.94 -3.35 -9.77
C GLY A 54 3.17 -3.94 -10.45
N LEU A 55 4.22 -3.15 -10.46
CA LEU A 55 5.55 -3.58 -10.88
C LEU A 55 6.15 -4.49 -9.80
N LEU A 56 6.63 -5.66 -10.18
CA LEU A 56 7.39 -6.53 -9.28
C LEU A 56 8.72 -5.87 -8.97
N GLU A 57 8.88 -5.45 -7.72
CA GLU A 57 10.10 -4.80 -7.25
C GLU A 57 11.11 -5.81 -6.69
N ARG A 58 10.59 -6.85 -6.04
CA ARG A 58 11.39 -7.91 -5.44
C ARG A 58 10.56 -9.17 -5.27
N ILE A 59 11.20 -10.32 -5.48
CA ILE A 59 10.71 -11.64 -5.07
C ILE A 59 11.88 -12.47 -4.56
N GLU A 60 11.73 -13.11 -3.42
CA GLU A 60 12.76 -13.92 -2.78
C GLU A 60 12.18 -15.23 -2.27
N GLN A 61 12.89 -16.32 -2.55
CA GLN A 61 12.61 -17.61 -1.96
C GLN A 61 13.42 -17.79 -0.67
N ARG A 62 12.79 -18.37 0.34
CA ARG A 62 13.42 -18.79 1.58
C ARG A 62 12.95 -20.19 1.94
N ASP A 63 13.87 -21.04 2.36
CA ASP A 63 13.53 -22.34 2.91
C ASP A 63 13.05 -22.18 4.35
N THR A 64 11.89 -22.75 4.64
CA THR A 64 11.32 -22.82 5.98
C THR A 64 11.16 -24.27 6.40
N THR A 65 10.90 -24.51 7.69
CA THR A 65 10.62 -25.86 8.20
C THR A 65 9.38 -26.49 7.57
N ALA A 66 8.49 -25.68 7.00
CA ALA A 66 7.26 -26.11 6.31
C ALA A 66 7.44 -26.23 4.78
N GLY A 67 8.64 -25.98 4.26
CA GLY A 67 8.96 -25.98 2.83
C GLY A 67 9.28 -24.60 2.30
N PRO A 68 9.44 -24.45 0.97
CA PRO A 68 9.79 -23.20 0.34
C PRO A 68 8.70 -22.13 0.54
N MET A 69 9.13 -20.88 0.72
CA MET A 69 8.27 -19.72 0.85
C MET A 69 8.84 -18.58 0.01
N TRP A 70 8.03 -18.02 -0.86
CA TRP A 70 8.35 -16.81 -1.62
C TRP A 70 7.75 -15.59 -0.93
N SER A 71 8.56 -14.56 -0.79
CA SER A 71 8.15 -13.25 -0.30
C SER A 71 8.40 -12.23 -1.40
N GLY A 72 7.40 -11.48 -1.78
CA GLY A 72 7.51 -10.49 -2.83
C GLY A 72 6.81 -9.20 -2.50
N ARG A 73 7.14 -8.16 -3.26
CA ARG A 73 6.51 -6.85 -3.17
C ARG A 73 6.27 -6.27 -4.55
N LEU A 74 5.09 -5.70 -4.71
CA LEU A 74 4.65 -5.01 -5.91
C LEU A 74 4.58 -3.52 -5.59
N ARG A 75 5.10 -2.71 -6.47
CA ARG A 75 4.96 -1.26 -6.41
C ARG A 75 3.85 -0.81 -7.35
N ASP A 76 2.86 -0.13 -6.80
CA ASP A 76 1.95 0.69 -7.59
C ASP A 76 2.32 2.17 -7.51
N THR A 77 1.47 3.05 -8.01
CA THR A 77 1.69 4.51 -8.02
C THR A 77 1.61 5.16 -6.63
N SER A 78 1.15 4.44 -5.62
CA SER A 78 0.89 4.95 -4.28
C SER A 78 1.76 4.32 -3.19
N GLY A 79 2.41 3.17 -3.46
CA GLY A 79 3.19 2.47 -2.46
C GLY A 79 3.48 1.02 -2.80
N LEU A 80 3.60 0.19 -1.77
CA LEU A 80 3.98 -1.21 -1.88
C LEU A 80 2.90 -2.14 -1.36
N PHE A 81 2.62 -3.19 -2.13
CA PHE A 81 1.93 -4.37 -1.66
C PHE A 81 2.94 -5.46 -1.33
N PHE A 82 2.79 -6.09 -0.19
CA PHE A 82 3.57 -7.27 0.19
C PHE A 82 2.75 -8.54 0.01
N PHE A 83 3.37 -9.57 -0.55
CA PHE A 83 2.71 -10.87 -0.70
C PHE A 83 3.62 -12.02 -0.29
N THR A 84 3.01 -13.14 0.11
CA THR A 84 3.74 -14.37 0.43
C THR A 84 3.03 -15.58 -0.14
N ILE A 85 3.83 -16.48 -0.77
CA ILE A 85 3.39 -17.77 -1.29
C ILE A 85 4.17 -18.84 -0.54
N GLY A 86 3.48 -19.72 0.17
CA GLY A 86 4.10 -20.75 0.98
C GLY A 86 3.62 -22.16 0.61
N SER A 87 4.26 -23.17 1.18
CA SER A 87 3.99 -24.58 0.93
C SER A 87 2.58 -25.05 1.27
N PHE A 88 1.80 -24.26 2.02
CA PHE A 88 0.38 -24.53 2.32
C PHE A 88 -0.58 -24.08 1.20
N GLN A 89 -0.07 -23.38 0.18
CA GLN A 89 -0.84 -22.96 -0.99
C GLN A 89 -0.72 -24.02 -2.11
N PRO A 90 -1.61 -24.02 -3.10
CA PRO A 90 -1.56 -24.97 -4.21
C PRO A 90 -0.19 -25.02 -4.89
N GLU A 91 0.23 -26.20 -5.34
CA GLU A 91 1.52 -26.40 -6.00
C GLU A 91 1.64 -25.57 -7.27
N GLU A 92 0.54 -25.40 -8.00
CA GLU A 92 0.49 -24.58 -9.22
C GLU A 92 0.93 -23.12 -8.95
N LEU A 93 0.58 -22.60 -7.77
CA LEU A 93 0.95 -21.24 -7.40
C LEU A 93 2.45 -21.14 -7.03
N GLN A 94 3.03 -22.22 -6.48
CA GLN A 94 4.45 -22.30 -6.19
C GLN A 94 5.27 -22.35 -7.50
N ILE A 95 4.79 -23.11 -8.51
CA ILE A 95 5.40 -23.14 -9.85
C ILE A 95 5.38 -21.75 -10.48
N VAL A 96 4.23 -21.05 -10.41
CA VAL A 96 4.13 -19.67 -10.91
C VAL A 96 5.11 -18.73 -10.17
N ALA A 97 5.32 -18.92 -8.86
CA ALA A 97 6.27 -18.11 -8.11
C ALA A 97 7.72 -18.37 -8.55
N GLU A 98 8.09 -19.61 -8.84
CA GLU A 98 9.41 -19.98 -9.41
C GLU A 98 9.61 -19.34 -10.80
N GLU A 99 8.62 -19.45 -11.68
CA GLU A 99 8.67 -18.86 -13.02
C GLU A 99 8.85 -17.35 -12.96
N ILE A 100 8.06 -16.66 -12.12
CA ILE A 100 8.15 -15.21 -11.94
C ILE A 100 9.50 -14.81 -11.33
N SER A 101 10.04 -15.61 -10.39
CA SER A 101 11.36 -15.37 -9.81
C SER A 101 12.45 -15.46 -10.88
N ALA A 102 12.42 -16.51 -11.71
CA ALA A 102 13.36 -16.69 -12.82
C ALA A 102 13.24 -15.56 -13.86
N MET A 103 12.02 -15.13 -14.19
CA MET A 103 11.80 -13.99 -15.09
C MET A 103 12.34 -12.69 -14.48
N HIS A 104 12.13 -12.45 -13.17
CA HIS A 104 12.63 -11.26 -12.50
C HIS A 104 14.15 -11.18 -12.47
N GLU A 105 14.85 -12.32 -12.38
CA GLU A 105 16.32 -12.41 -12.44
C GLU A 105 16.89 -11.97 -13.79
N THR A 106 16.10 -11.97 -14.87
CA THR A 106 16.55 -11.44 -16.17
C THR A 106 16.71 -9.93 -16.19
N GLY A 107 16.19 -9.24 -15.18
CA GLY A 107 16.23 -7.78 -15.05
C GLY A 107 15.16 -7.03 -15.86
N GLU A 108 14.28 -7.73 -16.56
CA GLU A 108 13.16 -7.10 -17.27
C GLU A 108 12.04 -6.71 -16.29
N PRO A 109 11.44 -5.51 -16.45
CA PRO A 109 10.34 -5.08 -15.59
C PRO A 109 9.11 -5.96 -15.77
N LEU A 110 8.61 -6.54 -14.69
CA LEU A 110 7.43 -7.40 -14.69
C LEU A 110 6.24 -6.71 -14.01
N LEU A 111 5.16 -6.56 -14.73
CA LEU A 111 3.87 -6.14 -14.17
C LEU A 111 3.05 -7.37 -13.79
N LEU A 112 2.58 -7.40 -12.55
CA LEU A 112 1.78 -8.51 -12.03
C LEU A 112 0.40 -8.03 -11.61
N LEU A 113 -0.59 -8.87 -11.87
CA LEU A 113 -1.90 -8.85 -11.24
C LEU A 113 -1.93 -9.93 -10.18
N VAL A 114 -2.29 -9.56 -8.95
CA VAL A 114 -2.43 -10.47 -7.82
C VAL A 114 -3.86 -10.44 -7.30
N VAL A 115 -4.49 -11.60 -7.24
CA VAL A 115 -5.75 -11.81 -6.54
C VAL A 115 -5.47 -12.68 -5.33
N GLY A 116 -5.88 -12.24 -4.14
CA GLY A 116 -5.58 -13.00 -2.93
C GLY A 116 -6.31 -12.49 -1.69
N LYS A 117 -6.10 -13.18 -0.58
CA LYS A 117 -6.64 -12.79 0.73
C LYS A 117 -5.75 -11.76 1.39
N SER A 118 -6.36 -10.69 1.87
CA SER A 118 -5.66 -9.74 2.74
C SER A 118 -5.34 -10.37 4.10
N SER A 119 -4.24 -9.97 4.67
CA SER A 119 -3.82 -10.35 6.02
C SER A 119 -3.22 -9.16 6.74
N LEU A 120 -3.32 -9.17 8.06
CA LEU A 120 -2.69 -8.18 8.92
C LEU A 120 -1.89 -8.95 9.97
N ARG A 121 -0.65 -8.56 10.19
CA ARG A 121 0.25 -9.16 11.17
C ARG A 121 0.80 -8.08 12.08
N THR A 122 0.85 -8.39 13.36
CA THR A 122 1.55 -7.56 14.34
C THR A 122 2.89 -8.20 14.64
N THR A 123 3.96 -7.42 14.61
CA THR A 123 5.30 -7.86 14.99
C THR A 123 5.49 -7.79 16.52
N GLU A 124 6.55 -8.39 17.03
CA GLU A 124 6.84 -8.44 18.48
C GLU A 124 7.09 -7.04 19.07
N ASP A 125 7.60 -6.12 18.27
CA ASP A 125 7.82 -4.71 18.59
C ASP A 125 6.58 -3.82 18.42
N GLY A 126 5.43 -4.42 18.08
CA GLY A 126 4.15 -3.73 17.94
C GLY A 126 3.89 -3.13 16.55
N GLY A 127 4.80 -3.28 15.60
CA GLY A 127 4.59 -2.87 14.21
C GLY A 127 3.44 -3.66 13.55
N ILE A 128 2.63 -2.98 12.75
CA ILE A 128 1.49 -3.58 12.05
C ILE A 128 1.78 -3.59 10.55
N PHE A 129 1.69 -4.77 9.93
CA PHE A 129 1.95 -4.95 8.52
C PHE A 129 0.77 -5.63 7.83
N THR A 130 0.34 -5.05 6.72
CA THR A 130 -0.62 -5.69 5.82
C THR A 130 0.12 -6.52 4.79
N GLY A 131 -0.48 -7.62 4.39
CA GLY A 131 0.05 -8.52 3.37
C GLY A 131 -1.05 -9.16 2.56
N ILE A 132 -0.65 -9.76 1.46
CA ILE A 132 -1.54 -10.50 0.58
C ILE A 132 -1.05 -11.95 0.56
N ARG A 133 -1.97 -12.88 0.72
CA ARG A 133 -1.77 -14.29 0.44
C ARG A 133 -2.40 -14.58 -0.91
N PRO A 134 -1.62 -14.67 -1.99
CA PRO A 134 -2.14 -14.86 -3.32
C PRO A 134 -2.97 -16.13 -3.46
N GLU A 135 -4.00 -16.06 -4.25
CA GLU A 135 -4.78 -17.17 -4.80
C GLU A 135 -4.51 -17.33 -6.29
N GLU A 136 -4.18 -16.23 -6.96
CA GLU A 136 -3.76 -16.16 -8.37
C GLU A 136 -2.71 -15.06 -8.55
N VAL A 137 -1.73 -15.31 -9.39
CA VAL A 137 -0.72 -14.34 -9.83
C VAL A 137 -0.57 -14.46 -11.36
N ILE A 138 -0.63 -13.33 -12.05
CA ILE A 138 -0.65 -13.29 -13.51
C ILE A 138 0.30 -12.18 -13.98
N VAL A 139 1.18 -12.48 -14.93
CA VAL A 139 1.96 -11.45 -15.64
C VAL A 139 1.04 -10.73 -16.61
N ILE A 140 1.03 -9.40 -16.55
CA ILE A 140 0.15 -8.55 -17.37
C ILE A 140 0.94 -7.54 -18.18
N ASP A 141 0.34 -7.02 -19.22
CA ASP A 141 0.88 -5.92 -20.01
C ASP A 141 0.52 -4.54 -19.44
N MET A 142 1.19 -3.50 -19.94
CA MET A 142 0.96 -2.12 -19.53
C MET A 142 -0.47 -1.65 -19.79
N ASN A 143 -1.13 -2.10 -20.86
CA ASN A 143 -2.50 -1.69 -21.16
C ASN A 143 -3.49 -2.28 -20.14
N THR A 144 -3.27 -3.52 -19.73
CA THR A 144 -4.03 -4.17 -18.66
C THR A 144 -3.79 -3.48 -17.33
N TYR A 145 -2.52 -3.14 -17.01
CA TYR A 145 -2.17 -2.40 -15.80
C TYR A 145 -2.88 -1.04 -15.73
N LYS A 146 -2.87 -0.26 -16.82
CA LYS A 146 -3.57 1.03 -16.89
C LYS A 146 -5.07 0.90 -16.61
N LYS A 147 -5.73 -0.12 -17.17
CA LYS A 147 -7.15 -0.39 -16.89
C LYS A 147 -7.39 -0.71 -15.42
N LEU A 148 -6.52 -1.51 -14.80
CA LEU A 148 -6.65 -1.86 -13.38
C LEU A 148 -6.41 -0.65 -12.48
N LEU A 149 -5.50 0.26 -12.85
CA LEU A 149 -5.32 1.54 -12.15
C LEU A 149 -6.59 2.41 -12.22
N LEU A 150 -7.25 2.50 -13.38
CA LEU A 150 -8.51 3.24 -13.51
C LEU A 150 -9.60 2.65 -12.62
N GLU A 151 -9.75 1.31 -12.61
CA GLU A 151 -10.74 0.63 -11.77
C GLU A 151 -10.45 0.80 -10.26
N ALA A 152 -9.18 0.76 -9.86
CA ALA A 152 -8.77 1.00 -8.48
C ALA A 152 -8.99 2.47 -8.08
N SER A 153 -8.71 3.41 -8.98
CA SER A 153 -8.95 4.84 -8.80
C SER A 153 -10.44 5.14 -8.59
N ASP A 154 -11.30 4.63 -9.46
CA ASP A 154 -12.77 4.80 -9.34
C ASP A 154 -13.29 4.24 -8.01
N ALA A 155 -12.86 3.02 -7.65
CA ALA A 155 -13.24 2.41 -6.39
C ALA A 155 -12.74 3.20 -5.17
N THR A 156 -11.54 3.77 -5.22
CA THR A 156 -10.97 4.60 -4.15
C THR A 156 -11.71 5.95 -4.05
N MET A 157 -11.97 6.61 -5.19
CA MET A 157 -12.75 7.87 -5.22
C MET A 157 -14.16 7.68 -4.65
N ARG A 158 -14.82 6.56 -4.96
CA ARG A 158 -16.11 6.21 -4.36
C ARG A 158 -16.00 6.12 -2.83
N ARG A 159 -14.96 5.49 -2.30
CA ARG A 159 -14.73 5.39 -0.85
C ARG A 159 -14.42 6.74 -0.21
N ILE A 160 -13.55 7.55 -0.82
CA ILE A 160 -13.26 8.92 -0.36
C ILE A 160 -14.56 9.74 -0.24
N LYS A 161 -15.38 9.72 -1.29
CA LYS A 161 -16.66 10.43 -1.31
C LYS A 161 -17.53 10.06 -0.10
N TYR A 162 -17.80 8.78 0.09
CA TYR A 162 -18.68 8.33 1.16
C TYR A 162 -18.05 8.38 2.55
N HIS A 163 -16.73 8.28 2.64
CA HIS A 163 -15.99 8.58 3.87
C HIS A 163 -16.25 10.03 4.30
N ASN A 164 -16.03 11.01 3.40
CA ASN A 164 -16.22 12.42 3.68
C ASN A 164 -17.70 12.74 4.00
N GLU A 165 -18.65 12.16 3.28
CA GLU A 165 -20.07 12.29 3.59
C GLU A 165 -20.41 11.73 4.99
N SER A 166 -19.82 10.59 5.36
CA SER A 166 -20.03 9.95 6.65
C SER A 166 -19.56 10.80 7.84
N MET A 167 -18.49 11.57 7.65
CA MET A 167 -17.94 12.44 8.69
C MET A 167 -18.87 13.62 9.06
N ASN A 168 -19.76 14.00 8.16
CA ASN A 168 -20.70 15.13 8.35
C ASN A 168 -22.01 14.75 9.08
N VAL A 169 -22.18 13.46 9.40
CA VAL A 169 -23.40 12.95 10.05
C VAL A 169 -23.06 12.11 11.27
N GLU A 170 -24.04 11.87 12.13
CA GLU A 170 -23.84 10.98 13.27
C GLU A 170 -23.46 9.57 12.84
N PRO A 171 -22.53 8.90 13.54
CA PRO A 171 -22.05 7.55 13.19
C PRO A 171 -23.08 6.49 13.60
N THR A 172 -24.21 6.47 12.92
CA THR A 172 -25.27 5.48 13.12
C THR A 172 -25.75 4.93 11.78
N GLU A 173 -26.16 3.67 11.77
CA GLU A 173 -26.70 3.01 10.58
C GLU A 173 -27.88 3.81 9.98
N MET A 174 -28.74 4.36 10.85
CA MET A 174 -29.90 5.15 10.42
C MET A 174 -29.49 6.46 9.75
N SER A 175 -28.50 7.17 10.30
CA SER A 175 -28.01 8.43 9.73
C SER A 175 -27.32 8.20 8.40
N TYR A 176 -26.51 7.14 8.29
CA TYR A 176 -25.85 6.77 7.04
C TYR A 176 -26.85 6.38 5.94
N THR A 177 -27.91 5.63 6.32
CA THR A 177 -29.00 5.29 5.40
C THR A 177 -29.73 6.53 4.90
N LYS A 178 -30.07 7.48 5.79
CA LYS A 178 -30.73 8.73 5.42
C LYS A 178 -29.86 9.63 4.53
N SER A 179 -28.55 9.61 4.73
CA SER A 179 -27.60 10.37 3.90
C SER A 179 -27.29 9.71 2.55
N GLY A 180 -27.88 8.54 2.26
CA GLY A 180 -27.69 7.86 0.99
C GLY A 180 -26.34 7.10 0.87
N ILE A 181 -25.65 6.87 1.98
CA ILE A 181 -24.44 6.05 1.99
C ILE A 181 -24.81 4.61 1.59
N PRO A 182 -24.14 4.02 0.60
CA PRO A 182 -24.44 2.67 0.12
C PRO A 182 -24.29 1.61 1.20
N ASP A 183 -25.14 0.60 1.17
CA ASP A 183 -25.21 -0.49 2.15
C ASP A 183 -23.89 -1.23 2.33
N ASP A 184 -23.19 -1.47 1.22
CA ASP A 184 -21.89 -2.16 1.21
C ASP A 184 -20.77 -1.40 1.93
N LEU A 185 -20.93 -0.10 2.18
CA LEU A 185 -19.93 0.74 2.85
C LEU A 185 -20.28 1.09 4.31
N ARG A 186 -21.57 1.07 4.70
CA ARG A 186 -22.02 1.59 6.00
C ARG A 186 -21.32 0.95 7.17
N GLU A 187 -21.34 -0.38 7.26
CA GLU A 187 -20.72 -1.10 8.38
C GLU A 187 -19.21 -0.81 8.47
N GLY A 188 -18.52 -0.84 7.32
CA GLY A 188 -17.08 -0.56 7.28
C GLY A 188 -16.76 0.87 7.70
N LEU A 189 -17.54 1.86 7.27
CA LEU A 189 -17.38 3.27 7.65
C LEU A 189 -17.65 3.51 9.16
N LEU A 190 -18.64 2.83 9.74
CA LEU A 190 -18.89 2.90 11.18
C LEU A 190 -17.71 2.36 11.98
N ILE A 191 -17.20 1.19 11.61
CA ILE A 191 -16.05 0.56 12.25
C ILE A 191 -14.78 1.40 12.07
N ALA A 192 -14.56 1.92 10.85
CA ALA A 192 -13.39 2.76 10.56
C ALA A 192 -13.40 4.04 11.38
N ARG A 193 -14.56 4.73 11.47
CA ARG A 193 -14.69 5.95 12.25
C ARG A 193 -14.48 5.72 13.75
N GLU A 194 -14.96 4.59 14.29
CA GLU A 194 -14.72 4.20 15.68
C GLU A 194 -13.25 3.98 15.99
N HIS A 195 -12.51 3.33 15.07
CA HIS A 195 -11.12 2.94 15.28
C HIS A 195 -10.10 4.02 14.92
N TYR A 196 -10.28 4.66 13.77
CA TYR A 196 -9.30 5.62 13.23
C TYR A 196 -9.63 7.08 13.57
N GLY A 197 -10.89 7.37 13.94
CA GLY A 197 -11.33 8.73 14.17
C GLY A 197 -11.37 9.57 12.89
N GLU A 198 -10.83 10.78 12.96
CA GLU A 198 -10.67 11.66 11.81
C GLU A 198 -9.51 11.19 10.92
N VAL A 199 -9.75 11.06 9.62
CA VAL A 199 -8.79 10.61 8.63
C VAL A 199 -8.67 11.67 7.54
N ASP A 200 -7.43 12.07 7.24
CA ASP A 200 -7.16 12.91 6.09
C ASP A 200 -7.30 12.10 4.80
N SER A 201 -8.40 12.35 4.07
CA SER A 201 -8.68 11.67 2.81
C SER A 201 -7.91 12.24 1.61
N GLU A 202 -7.25 13.39 1.74
CA GLU A 202 -6.51 14.03 0.64
C GLU A 202 -5.30 13.20 0.21
N ILE A 203 -4.66 12.50 1.14
CA ILE A 203 -3.55 11.58 0.83
C ILE A 203 -3.96 10.48 -0.16
N TYR A 204 -5.18 9.97 -0.05
CA TYR A 204 -5.73 8.97 -0.98
C TYR A 204 -6.17 9.60 -2.30
N ALA A 205 -6.67 10.84 -2.28
CA ALA A 205 -6.96 11.59 -3.51
C ALA A 205 -5.68 11.84 -4.32
N LEU A 206 -4.57 12.19 -3.67
CA LEU A 206 -3.26 12.32 -4.33
C LEU A 206 -2.78 10.98 -4.91
N ALA A 207 -3.00 9.87 -4.21
CA ALA A 207 -2.69 8.53 -4.72
C ALA A 207 -3.49 8.21 -6.00
N VAL A 208 -4.78 8.57 -6.02
CA VAL A 208 -5.63 8.45 -7.21
C VAL A 208 -5.11 9.32 -8.35
N MET A 209 -4.75 10.56 -8.11
CA MET A 209 -4.20 11.45 -9.15
C MET A 209 -2.96 10.84 -9.81
N ARG A 210 -2.02 10.32 -9.01
CA ARG A 210 -0.82 9.63 -9.53
C ARG A 210 -1.19 8.40 -10.38
N ALA A 211 -2.20 7.64 -9.95
CA ALA A 211 -2.67 6.48 -10.70
C ALA A 211 -3.29 6.88 -12.05
N LEU A 212 -4.05 7.97 -12.09
CA LEU A 212 -4.64 8.51 -13.32
C LEU A 212 -3.57 9.05 -14.28
N ASP A 213 -2.54 9.75 -13.78
CA ASP A 213 -1.42 10.23 -14.59
C ASP A 213 -0.73 9.07 -15.33
N VAL A 214 -0.45 7.96 -14.65
CA VAL A 214 0.13 6.76 -15.27
C VAL A 214 -0.84 6.11 -16.25
N ALA A 215 -2.13 6.06 -15.91
CA ALA A 215 -3.15 5.47 -16.80
C ALA A 215 -3.30 6.26 -18.09
N GLU A 216 -3.21 7.58 -18.06
CA GLU A 216 -3.22 8.47 -19.23
C GLU A 216 -1.92 8.39 -20.05
N GLY A 217 -0.85 7.86 -19.48
CA GLY A 217 0.45 7.77 -20.15
C GLY A 217 1.31 9.01 -19.93
N ASN A 218 0.97 9.87 -18.98
CA ASN A 218 1.81 10.93 -18.50
C ASN A 218 2.88 10.32 -17.58
N GLU A 219 3.91 9.71 -18.20
CA GLU A 219 5.04 9.15 -17.46
C GLU A 219 5.81 10.28 -16.79
N GLN A 220 5.46 10.59 -15.54
CA GLN A 220 6.44 11.18 -14.65
C GLN A 220 7.49 10.09 -14.41
N LYS A 221 8.74 10.34 -14.83
CA LYS A 221 9.88 9.50 -14.45
C LYS A 221 9.76 9.21 -12.97
N PRO A 222 9.96 7.94 -12.51
CA PRO A 222 9.88 7.62 -11.10
C PRO A 222 10.85 8.54 -10.35
N GLN A 223 10.30 9.49 -9.61
CA GLN A 223 11.10 10.22 -8.64
C GLN A 223 11.45 9.21 -7.55
N ASN A 224 12.73 8.87 -7.50
CA ASN A 224 13.30 8.07 -6.43
C ASN A 224 12.91 8.69 -5.08
N ASN A 225 12.28 7.86 -4.27
CA ASN A 225 12.17 7.90 -2.82
C ASN A 225 12.03 9.27 -2.16
N ILE A 226 10.79 9.58 -1.80
CA ILE A 226 10.59 10.32 -0.56
C ILE A 226 10.00 9.30 0.42
N ASN A 227 10.82 8.81 1.34
CA ASN A 227 10.34 8.27 2.59
C ASN A 227 9.62 9.43 3.30
N ILE A 228 8.31 9.45 3.25
CA ILE A 228 7.53 10.35 4.09
C ILE A 228 7.37 9.63 5.42
N ASP A 229 8.36 9.79 6.30
CA ASP A 229 8.08 9.74 7.72
C ASP A 229 7.13 10.90 8.02
N SER A 230 5.95 10.53 8.49
CA SER A 230 4.88 11.45 8.85
C SER A 230 5.30 12.26 10.08
N ASN A 231 6.02 13.34 9.86
CA ASN A 231 6.11 14.55 10.71
C ASN A 231 7.30 15.38 10.26
N MET A 232 7.11 16.37 9.39
CA MET A 232 7.79 17.66 9.44
C MET A 232 7.41 18.59 8.27
N ASN A 233 6.88 19.71 8.66
CA ASN A 233 6.84 21.06 8.05
C ASN A 233 7.05 21.26 6.54
N THR A 234 5.98 21.72 5.91
CA THR A 234 5.78 22.13 4.51
C THR A 234 6.61 23.35 4.03
N SER A 235 7.55 23.86 4.81
CA SER A 235 8.26 25.13 4.48
C SER A 235 9.63 24.98 3.80
N LEU A 236 10.09 23.75 3.52
CA LEU A 236 11.41 23.50 2.92
C LEU A 236 11.37 23.00 1.47
N VAL A 237 10.19 22.89 0.86
CA VAL A 237 10.02 22.28 -0.48
C VAL A 237 10.24 23.26 -1.64
N GLU A 238 10.25 24.57 -1.40
CA GLU A 238 10.37 25.56 -2.47
C GLU A 238 11.81 25.89 -2.91
N GLU A 239 12.83 25.59 -2.08
CA GLU A 239 14.24 25.91 -2.42
C GLU A 239 14.99 24.81 -3.21
N VAL A 240 14.42 23.60 -3.38
CA VAL A 240 15.12 22.45 -3.97
C VAL A 240 14.98 22.34 -5.50
N LYS A 241 14.25 23.24 -6.16
CA LYS A 241 13.96 23.14 -7.61
C LYS A 241 15.02 23.72 -8.56
N GLU A 242 16.12 24.28 -8.07
CA GLU A 242 17.07 24.99 -8.95
C GLU A 242 18.48 24.38 -9.11
N ASN A 243 18.82 23.26 -8.45
CA ASN A 243 20.21 22.74 -8.51
C ASN A 243 20.33 21.25 -8.80
N SER A 244 19.82 20.77 -9.91
CA SER A 244 20.24 19.49 -10.49
C SER A 244 21.26 19.74 -11.60
N GLU A 245 22.50 19.29 -11.39
CA GLU A 245 23.69 19.33 -12.22
C GLU A 245 24.74 20.40 -11.82
N LYS A 246 25.37 20.20 -10.66
CA LYS A 246 26.71 20.76 -10.39
C LYS A 246 27.57 19.66 -9.78
N ASP A 247 28.68 19.36 -10.45
CA ASP A 247 29.81 18.63 -9.83
C ASP A 247 30.40 19.53 -8.72
N TYR A 248 30.21 19.14 -7.47
CA TYR A 248 30.77 19.85 -6.33
C TYR A 248 32.20 19.39 -6.05
N SER A 249 33.10 20.32 -5.77
CA SER A 249 34.44 19.98 -5.28
C SER A 249 34.38 19.41 -3.85
N PRO A 250 35.39 18.62 -3.41
CA PRO A 250 35.41 18.08 -2.04
C PRO A 250 35.31 19.13 -0.95
N GLU A 251 35.79 20.35 -1.22
CA GLU A 251 35.74 21.48 -0.28
C GLU A 251 34.32 22.07 -0.19
N GLU A 252 33.61 22.18 -1.34
CA GLU A 252 32.21 22.61 -1.37
C GLU A 252 31.27 21.61 -0.72
N ILE A 253 31.56 20.29 -0.84
CA ILE A 253 30.81 19.24 -0.16
C ILE A 253 30.98 19.35 1.37
N SER A 254 32.21 19.61 1.86
CA SER A 254 32.47 19.78 3.28
C SER A 254 31.74 20.98 3.87
N GLU A 255 31.75 22.11 3.17
CA GLU A 255 31.01 23.32 3.55
C GLU A 255 29.47 23.12 3.55
N LEU A 256 28.97 22.30 2.64
CA LEU A 256 27.56 21.94 2.53
C LEU A 256 27.14 21.03 3.67
N ILE A 257 28.00 20.10 4.09
CA ILE A 257 27.79 19.20 5.23
C ILE A 257 27.79 20.00 6.53
N GLU A 258 28.75 20.92 6.74
CA GLU A 258 28.82 21.78 7.93
C GLU A 258 27.55 22.66 8.05
N ASN A 259 27.09 23.26 6.97
CA ASN A 259 25.86 24.05 6.95
C ASN A 259 24.61 23.21 7.23
N LEU A 260 24.58 21.93 6.80
CA LEU A 260 23.49 20.99 7.09
C LEU A 260 23.46 20.62 8.58
N ILE A 261 24.61 20.34 9.15
CA ILE A 261 24.75 20.04 10.59
C ILE A 261 24.28 21.24 11.42
N GLU A 262 24.74 22.48 11.12
CA GLU A 262 24.32 23.67 11.83
C GLU A 262 22.80 23.95 11.74
N LYS A 263 22.16 23.65 10.60
CA LYS A 263 20.71 23.82 10.42
C LYS A 263 19.88 22.74 11.10
N MET A 264 20.41 21.54 11.26
CA MET A 264 19.69 20.38 11.80
C MET A 264 19.98 20.13 13.27
N ASP A 265 21.07 20.68 13.83
CA ASP A 265 21.43 20.54 15.23
C ASP A 265 20.53 21.41 16.13
N GLN A 266 19.70 20.75 16.94
CA GLN A 266 18.86 21.38 17.95
C GLN A 266 19.51 21.38 19.35
N GLY A 267 20.82 21.11 19.42
CA GLY A 267 21.60 21.11 20.66
C GLY A 267 21.88 19.72 21.24
N GLU A 268 21.49 18.65 20.57
CA GLU A 268 21.78 17.25 20.96
C GLU A 268 22.67 16.50 19.95
N GLY A 269 23.10 17.18 18.86
CA GLY A 269 23.83 16.60 17.74
C GLY A 269 22.90 16.06 16.65
N VAL A 270 23.45 15.76 15.48
CA VAL A 270 22.70 15.22 14.33
C VAL A 270 23.14 13.79 14.06
N GLU A 271 22.19 12.87 13.90
CA GLU A 271 22.50 11.48 13.57
C GLU A 271 23.13 11.35 12.18
N TYR A 272 24.16 10.52 12.07
CA TYR A 272 24.92 10.30 10.83
C TYR A 272 24.04 9.91 9.63
N ASP A 273 23.03 9.07 9.86
CA ASP A 273 22.12 8.60 8.81
C ASP A 273 21.23 9.73 8.25
N MET A 274 20.90 10.74 9.06
CA MET A 274 20.18 11.93 8.59
C MET A 274 21.04 12.81 7.69
N ILE A 275 22.32 12.95 8.01
CA ILE A 275 23.28 13.72 7.20
C ILE A 275 23.47 13.01 5.85
N MET A 276 23.70 11.69 5.85
CA MET A 276 23.91 10.90 4.64
C MET A 276 22.68 10.95 3.72
N SER A 277 21.47 10.77 4.26
CA SER A 277 20.23 10.86 3.48
C SER A 277 20.01 12.23 2.85
N SER A 278 20.42 13.30 3.55
CA SER A 278 20.32 14.68 3.03
C SER A 278 21.38 15.00 1.96
N CYS A 279 22.56 14.37 2.04
CA CYS A 279 23.62 14.48 1.03
C CYS A 279 23.25 13.69 -0.23
N GLU A 280 22.73 12.45 -0.11
CA GLU A 280 22.26 11.63 -1.23
C GLU A 280 21.09 12.27 -2.00
N ALA A 281 20.24 13.03 -1.32
CA ALA A 281 19.14 13.78 -1.95
C ALA A 281 19.60 14.99 -2.78
N ARG A 282 20.87 15.39 -2.67
CA ARG A 282 21.44 16.56 -3.36
C ARG A 282 22.43 16.21 -4.47
N GLY A 283 22.67 14.92 -4.74
CA GLY A 283 23.58 14.41 -5.76
C GLY A 283 24.85 13.90 -5.16
#